data_a0cf02f8cf19f15346871f23d0613711
#
_entry.id   a0cf02f8cf19f15346871f23d0613711
#
_cell.length_a   1.000
_cell.length_b   1.000
_cell.length_c   1.000
_cell.angle_alpha   90.00
_cell.angle_beta   90.00
_cell.angle_gamma   90.00
#
_symmetry.space_group_name_H-M   'P 1'
#
loop_
_entity.id
_entity.type
_entity.pdbx_description
1 polymer ?
#
loop_
_entity_poly.entity_id
_entity_poly.type
_entity_poly.pdbx_seq_one_letter_code
_entity_poly.pdbx_strand_id
1 'polypeptide(L)'
;VHLDDPAAWAIAKGADGGMRDAQSMLDQLVAFCGESITEQNVLEIFGFTSRETVASLTSSILSKDSPKALDLIHQQAESGKELSQLLGELIGCLRALLVTRLDPNAGNEGFAAEIWDPLVAASEGIQTDRILNLIDVLADSEGRMKWASNKRLHFEIGIIKAIQSLNDARISDVIKALAGAGSLSDLQTPSETPHSTPTPPVPVPVPAPAPA
;
A
#
# COMPACT_ATOMS: atom_id res chain seq x y z
N VAL A 1 4.02 -20.02 -36.06
CA VAL A 1 3.43 -19.88 -34.73
C VAL A 1 2.65 -18.58 -34.70
N HIS A 2 1.39 -18.64 -34.27
CA HIS A 2 0.54 -17.49 -34.05
C HIS A 2 0.62 -17.13 -32.57
N LEU A 3 1.06 -15.91 -32.29
CA LEU A 3 1.17 -15.34 -30.94
C LEU A 3 0.24 -14.13 -30.90
N ASP A 4 -0.71 -14.10 -29.98
CA ASP A 4 -1.58 -12.93 -29.82
C ASP A 4 -0.85 -11.80 -29.06
N ASP A 5 -1.28 -10.56 -29.26
CA ASP A 5 -0.63 -9.38 -28.64
C ASP A 5 -0.62 -9.44 -27.09
N PRO A 6 -1.70 -9.88 -26.42
CA PRO A 6 -1.70 -10.08 -24.97
C PRO A 6 -0.69 -11.12 -24.50
N ALA A 7 -0.54 -12.25 -25.23
CA ALA A 7 0.46 -13.27 -24.93
C ALA A 7 1.89 -12.73 -25.10
N ALA A 8 2.15 -12.00 -26.20
CA ALA A 8 3.44 -11.38 -26.44
C ALA A 8 3.82 -10.41 -25.31
N TRP A 9 2.85 -9.64 -24.83
CA TRP A 9 3.03 -8.72 -23.72
C TRP A 9 3.30 -9.44 -22.40
N ALA A 10 2.57 -10.53 -22.12
CA ALA A 10 2.76 -11.34 -20.91
C ALA A 10 4.15 -12.00 -20.90
N ILE A 11 4.64 -12.50 -22.05
CA ILE A 11 6.00 -13.04 -22.19
C ILE A 11 7.04 -11.94 -21.95
N ALA A 12 6.90 -10.78 -22.59
CA ALA A 12 7.84 -9.68 -22.45
C ALA A 12 7.95 -9.20 -20.99
N LYS A 13 6.82 -9.12 -20.27
CA LYS A 13 6.77 -8.76 -18.88
C LYS A 13 7.37 -9.83 -17.96
N GLY A 14 7.05 -11.10 -18.23
CA GLY A 14 7.60 -12.22 -17.45
C GLY A 14 9.10 -12.42 -17.61
N ALA A 15 9.64 -12.01 -18.78
CA ALA A 15 11.06 -12.04 -19.07
C ALA A 15 11.86 -10.87 -18.45
N ASP A 16 11.21 -9.90 -17.82
CA ASP A 16 11.81 -8.74 -17.15
C ASP A 16 12.91 -8.04 -17.99
N GLY A 17 12.65 -7.87 -19.30
CA GLY A 17 13.57 -7.28 -20.26
C GLY A 17 14.65 -8.23 -20.79
N GLY A 18 14.71 -9.47 -20.33
CA GLY A 18 15.66 -10.49 -20.79
C GLY A 18 15.24 -11.10 -22.12
N MET A 19 15.90 -10.74 -23.25
CA MET A 19 15.58 -11.33 -24.56
C MET A 19 15.78 -12.86 -24.59
N ARG A 20 16.80 -13.38 -23.91
CA ARG A 20 17.06 -14.82 -23.82
C ARG A 20 15.93 -15.52 -23.03
N ASP A 21 15.46 -14.91 -21.97
CA ASP A 21 14.39 -15.45 -21.13
C ASP A 21 13.08 -15.45 -21.91
N ALA A 22 12.76 -14.36 -22.61
CA ALA A 22 11.59 -14.30 -23.51
C ALA A 22 11.61 -15.37 -24.59
N GLN A 23 12.77 -15.61 -25.22
CA GLN A 23 12.92 -16.69 -26.21
C GLN A 23 12.73 -18.07 -25.57
N SER A 24 13.32 -18.30 -24.40
CA SER A 24 13.17 -19.59 -23.68
C SER A 24 11.71 -19.83 -23.27
N MET A 25 11.00 -18.79 -22.86
CA MET A 25 9.56 -18.87 -22.56
C MET A 25 8.75 -19.20 -23.82
N LEU A 26 9.05 -18.52 -24.93
CA LEU A 26 8.37 -18.78 -26.22
C LEU A 26 8.61 -20.22 -26.70
N ASP A 27 9.84 -20.71 -26.61
CA ASP A 27 10.17 -22.09 -27.00
C ASP A 27 9.38 -23.12 -26.17
N GLN A 28 9.24 -22.88 -24.85
CA GLN A 28 8.41 -23.73 -24.00
C GLN A 28 6.94 -23.69 -24.40
N LEU A 29 6.40 -22.48 -24.66
CA LEU A 29 5.00 -22.32 -25.09
C LEU A 29 4.74 -23.03 -26.40
N VAL A 30 5.63 -22.91 -27.38
CA VAL A 30 5.53 -23.62 -28.66
C VAL A 30 5.53 -25.14 -28.44
N ALA A 31 6.37 -25.64 -27.55
CA ALA A 31 6.45 -27.06 -27.25
C ALA A 31 5.17 -27.62 -26.58
N PHE A 32 4.49 -26.82 -25.73
CA PHE A 32 3.30 -27.25 -25.00
C PHE A 32 1.98 -26.93 -25.71
N CYS A 33 1.89 -25.75 -26.35
CA CYS A 33 0.63 -25.24 -26.98
C CYS A 33 0.59 -25.44 -28.49
N GLY A 34 1.72 -25.72 -29.14
CA GLY A 34 1.83 -25.87 -30.60
C GLY A 34 1.82 -24.51 -31.32
N GLU A 35 1.00 -24.39 -32.39
CA GLU A 35 1.09 -23.25 -33.31
C GLU A 35 0.31 -22.00 -32.87
N SER A 36 -0.57 -22.09 -31.87
CA SER A 36 -1.38 -20.97 -31.38
C SER A 36 -1.16 -20.75 -29.89
N ILE A 37 -0.62 -19.59 -29.55
CA ILE A 37 -0.27 -19.22 -28.19
C ILE A 37 -1.13 -18.02 -27.77
N THR A 38 -1.94 -18.20 -26.73
CA THR A 38 -2.81 -17.19 -26.13
C THR A 38 -2.26 -16.71 -24.79
N GLU A 39 -2.72 -15.55 -24.32
CA GLU A 39 -2.39 -15.05 -22.98
C GLU A 39 -2.67 -16.11 -21.89
N GLN A 40 -3.82 -16.79 -21.99
CA GLN A 40 -4.19 -17.84 -21.04
C GLN A 40 -3.13 -18.94 -20.94
N ASN A 41 -2.56 -19.36 -22.06
CA ASN A 41 -1.49 -20.35 -22.09
C ASN A 41 -0.24 -19.87 -21.32
N VAL A 42 0.13 -18.59 -21.50
CA VAL A 42 1.27 -17.98 -20.80
C VAL A 42 1.00 -17.96 -19.29
N LEU A 43 -0.18 -17.49 -18.88
CA LEU A 43 -0.57 -17.40 -17.47
C LEU A 43 -0.61 -18.77 -16.78
N GLU A 44 -1.03 -19.83 -17.48
CA GLU A 44 -1.11 -21.19 -16.94
C GLU A 44 0.26 -21.85 -16.83
N ILE A 45 1.05 -21.81 -17.91
CA ILE A 45 2.35 -22.53 -17.98
C ILE A 45 3.37 -21.92 -17.01
N PHE A 46 3.41 -20.59 -16.92
CA PHE A 46 4.37 -19.90 -16.05
C PHE A 46 3.83 -19.52 -14.66
N GLY A 47 2.57 -19.85 -14.40
CA GLY A 47 1.94 -19.53 -13.11
C GLY A 47 1.74 -18.02 -12.89
N PHE A 48 1.63 -17.23 -13.95
CA PHE A 48 1.42 -15.80 -13.85
C PHE A 48 -0.03 -15.48 -13.45
N THR A 49 -0.21 -14.31 -12.86
CA THR A 49 -1.53 -13.83 -12.45
C THR A 49 -2.14 -12.97 -13.56
N SER A 50 -3.47 -13.05 -13.74
CA SER A 50 -4.15 -12.22 -14.73
C SER A 50 -4.23 -10.76 -14.28
N ARG A 51 -4.36 -9.83 -15.23
CA ARG A 51 -4.49 -8.39 -14.94
C ARG A 51 -5.74 -8.06 -14.15
N GLU A 52 -6.82 -8.80 -14.37
CA GLU A 52 -8.07 -8.67 -13.63
C GLU A 52 -7.87 -8.97 -12.14
N THR A 53 -7.05 -9.98 -11.83
CA THR A 53 -6.72 -10.33 -10.44
C THR A 53 -5.84 -9.25 -9.79
N VAL A 54 -4.84 -8.74 -10.50
CA VAL A 54 -4.00 -7.62 -10.03
C VAL A 54 -4.86 -6.39 -9.79
N ALA A 55 -5.77 -6.06 -10.69
CA ALA A 55 -6.68 -4.94 -10.56
C ALA A 55 -7.64 -5.12 -9.38
N SER A 56 -8.20 -6.32 -9.20
CA SER A 56 -9.08 -6.64 -8.07
C SER A 56 -8.37 -6.53 -6.73
N LEU A 57 -7.12 -6.97 -6.66
CA LEU A 57 -6.27 -6.84 -5.47
C LEU A 57 -5.95 -5.37 -5.19
N THR A 58 -5.56 -4.60 -6.22
CA THR A 58 -5.32 -3.16 -6.12
C THR A 58 -6.56 -2.44 -5.62
N SER A 59 -7.72 -2.69 -6.21
CA SER A 59 -9.01 -2.10 -5.81
C SER A 59 -9.34 -2.42 -4.35
N SER A 60 -9.10 -3.66 -3.90
CA SER A 60 -9.33 -4.06 -2.50
C SER A 60 -8.43 -3.31 -1.52
N ILE A 61 -7.17 -3.05 -1.90
CA ILE A 61 -6.23 -2.27 -1.08
C ILE A 61 -6.67 -0.80 -1.01
N LEU A 62 -7.00 -0.18 -2.16
CA LEU A 62 -7.42 1.22 -2.22
C LEU A 62 -8.73 1.45 -1.46
N SER A 63 -9.66 0.47 -1.49
CA SER A 63 -10.92 0.49 -0.72
C SER A 63 -10.75 0.05 0.74
N LYS A 64 -9.53 -0.34 1.16
CA LYS A 64 -9.19 -0.79 2.52
C LYS A 64 -9.91 -2.09 2.94
N ASP A 65 -10.28 -2.91 1.98
CA ASP A 65 -10.92 -4.21 2.20
C ASP A 65 -9.87 -5.30 2.43
N SER A 66 -9.34 -5.35 3.66
CA SER A 66 -8.32 -6.34 4.03
C SER A 66 -8.80 -7.80 3.90
N PRO A 67 -10.04 -8.17 4.30
CA PRO A 67 -10.52 -9.53 4.11
C PRO A 67 -10.51 -9.98 2.65
N LYS A 68 -11.01 -9.14 1.75
CA LYS A 68 -11.04 -9.44 0.32
C LYS A 68 -9.63 -9.52 -0.29
N ALA A 69 -8.73 -8.62 0.11
CA ALA A 69 -7.34 -8.66 -0.35
C ALA A 69 -6.63 -9.95 0.07
N LEU A 70 -6.81 -10.39 1.33
CA LEU A 70 -6.22 -11.63 1.84
C LEU A 70 -6.82 -12.87 1.19
N ASP A 71 -8.13 -12.89 0.93
CA ASP A 71 -8.80 -13.98 0.23
C ASP A 71 -8.27 -14.14 -1.21
N LEU A 72 -8.08 -13.04 -1.94
CA LEU A 72 -7.47 -13.06 -3.26
C LEU A 72 -6.05 -13.65 -3.24
N ILE A 73 -5.22 -13.28 -2.26
CA ILE A 73 -3.87 -13.84 -2.11
C ILE A 73 -3.95 -15.34 -1.80
N HIS A 74 -4.88 -15.74 -0.94
CA HIS A 74 -5.10 -17.14 -0.63
C HIS A 74 -5.45 -17.95 -1.87
N GLN A 75 -6.42 -17.49 -2.67
CA GLN A 75 -6.83 -18.14 -3.91
C GLN A 75 -5.67 -18.27 -4.91
N GLN A 76 -4.84 -17.22 -5.05
CA GLN A 76 -3.67 -17.28 -5.94
C GLN A 76 -2.63 -18.27 -5.44
N ALA A 77 -2.37 -18.33 -4.12
CA ALA A 77 -1.46 -19.29 -3.53
C ALA A 77 -1.95 -20.75 -3.71
N GLU A 78 -3.24 -21.01 -3.48
CA GLU A 78 -3.86 -22.33 -3.67
C GLU A 78 -3.83 -22.78 -5.15
N SER A 79 -3.94 -21.82 -6.07
CA SER A 79 -3.82 -22.06 -7.51
C SER A 79 -2.38 -22.23 -8.00
N GLY A 80 -1.39 -22.22 -7.09
CA GLY A 80 0.02 -22.39 -7.43
C GLY A 80 0.65 -21.21 -8.17
N LYS A 81 0.07 -20.01 -8.09
CA LYS A 81 0.60 -18.81 -8.74
C LYS A 81 1.87 -18.29 -8.06
N GLU A 82 2.76 -17.67 -8.84
CA GLU A 82 4.00 -17.09 -8.31
C GLU A 82 3.72 -15.76 -7.57
N LEU A 83 3.69 -15.83 -6.25
CA LEU A 83 3.32 -14.70 -5.39
C LEU A 83 4.31 -13.53 -5.44
N SER A 84 5.58 -13.77 -5.73
CA SER A 84 6.57 -12.69 -5.87
C SER A 84 6.28 -11.86 -7.12
N GLN A 85 5.87 -12.50 -8.19
CA GLN A 85 5.47 -11.81 -9.41
C GLN A 85 4.18 -11.04 -9.22
N LEU A 86 3.16 -11.63 -8.57
CA LEU A 86 1.92 -10.93 -8.24
C LEU A 86 2.20 -9.65 -7.43
N LEU A 87 3.12 -9.71 -6.48
CA LEU A 87 3.50 -8.52 -5.69
C LEU A 87 4.21 -7.46 -6.56
N GLY A 88 5.13 -7.88 -7.43
CA GLY A 88 5.79 -6.95 -8.38
C GLY A 88 4.79 -6.29 -9.33
N GLU A 89 3.81 -7.05 -9.84
CA GLU A 89 2.74 -6.51 -10.69
C GLU A 89 1.80 -5.54 -9.94
N LEU A 90 1.51 -5.82 -8.68
CA LEU A 90 0.75 -4.93 -7.81
C LEU A 90 1.49 -3.60 -7.60
N ILE A 91 2.79 -3.64 -7.32
CA ILE A 91 3.65 -2.45 -7.20
C ILE A 91 3.66 -1.67 -8.52
N GLY A 92 3.81 -2.36 -9.65
CA GLY A 92 3.76 -1.75 -10.99
C GLY A 92 2.42 -1.05 -11.26
N CYS A 93 1.31 -1.68 -10.91
CA CYS A 93 -0.03 -1.10 -11.03
C CYS A 93 -0.20 0.18 -10.19
N LEU A 94 0.23 0.16 -8.93
CA LEU A 94 0.18 1.34 -8.06
C LEU A 94 1.08 2.47 -8.56
N ARG A 95 2.27 2.13 -9.09
CA ARG A 95 3.16 3.10 -9.73
C ARG A 95 2.52 3.72 -10.97
N ALA A 96 1.89 2.91 -11.82
CA ALA A 96 1.19 3.39 -13.01
C ALA A 96 0.04 4.34 -12.63
N LEU A 97 -0.76 4.02 -11.60
CA LEU A 97 -1.80 4.90 -11.07
C LEU A 97 -1.21 6.24 -10.60
N LEU A 98 -0.06 6.22 -9.92
CA LEU A 98 0.61 7.43 -9.49
C LEU A 98 1.07 8.29 -10.67
N VAL A 99 1.67 7.67 -11.69
CA VAL A 99 2.16 8.36 -12.89
C VAL A 99 0.99 8.95 -13.68
N THR A 100 -0.11 8.22 -13.86
CA THR A 100 -1.32 8.71 -14.55
C THR A 100 -1.93 9.95 -13.87
N ARG A 101 -1.80 10.07 -12.55
CA ARG A 101 -2.23 11.28 -11.83
C ARG A 101 -1.37 12.50 -12.11
N LEU A 102 -0.11 12.32 -12.47
CA LEU A 102 0.82 13.39 -12.83
C LEU A 102 0.75 13.72 -14.31
N ASP A 103 0.57 12.71 -15.14
CA ASP A 103 0.40 12.82 -16.58
C ASP A 103 -0.76 11.91 -17.05
N PRO A 104 -1.94 12.47 -17.35
CA PRO A 104 -3.08 11.69 -17.83
C PRO A 104 -2.84 10.94 -19.15
N ASN A 105 -1.80 11.30 -19.91
CA ASN A 105 -1.43 10.60 -21.13
C ASN A 105 -0.43 9.47 -20.91
N ALA A 106 0.02 9.26 -19.65
CA ALA A 106 0.88 8.13 -19.33
C ALA A 106 0.15 6.81 -19.59
N GLY A 107 0.91 5.82 -20.05
CA GLY A 107 0.36 4.50 -20.37
C GLY A 107 -0.26 3.81 -19.15
N ASN A 108 -1.24 2.97 -19.42
CA ASN A 108 -1.99 2.17 -18.42
C ASN A 108 -1.34 0.81 -18.14
N GLU A 109 -0.06 0.61 -18.40
CA GLU A 109 0.69 -0.66 -18.21
C GLU A 109 0.02 -1.87 -18.93
N GLY A 110 -0.74 -1.58 -20.01
CA GLY A 110 -1.43 -2.61 -20.81
C GLY A 110 -2.74 -3.12 -20.20
N PHE A 111 -3.29 -2.47 -19.17
CA PHE A 111 -4.66 -2.76 -18.71
C PHE A 111 -5.69 -2.29 -19.74
N ALA A 112 -6.77 -3.04 -19.92
CA ALA A 112 -7.91 -2.59 -20.69
C ALA A 112 -8.60 -1.41 -19.97
N ALA A 113 -9.19 -0.48 -20.73
CA ALA A 113 -9.82 0.72 -20.17
C ALA A 113 -10.92 0.37 -19.15
N GLU A 114 -11.68 -0.69 -19.40
CA GLU A 114 -12.76 -1.17 -18.53
C GLU A 114 -12.27 -1.59 -17.13
N ILE A 115 -10.99 -1.97 -17.03
CA ILE A 115 -10.33 -2.36 -15.77
C ILE A 115 -9.60 -1.16 -15.17
N TRP A 116 -8.97 -0.34 -16.03
CA TRP A 116 -8.12 0.76 -15.61
C TRP A 116 -8.89 1.96 -15.06
N ASP A 117 -9.94 2.39 -15.75
CA ASP A 117 -10.72 3.59 -15.38
C ASP A 117 -11.32 3.50 -13.96
N PRO A 118 -11.89 2.37 -13.52
CA PRO A 118 -12.33 2.20 -12.12
C PRO A 118 -11.20 2.30 -11.10
N LEU A 119 -9.97 1.84 -11.43
CA LEU A 119 -8.82 1.94 -10.53
C LEU A 119 -8.34 3.40 -10.39
N VAL A 120 -8.30 4.13 -11.51
CA VAL A 120 -7.98 5.56 -11.50
C VAL A 120 -8.98 6.30 -10.62
N ALA A 121 -10.28 6.09 -10.83
CA ALA A 121 -11.33 6.72 -10.02
C ALA A 121 -11.22 6.34 -8.53
N ALA A 122 -10.94 5.08 -8.19
CA ALA A 122 -10.74 4.65 -6.81
C ALA A 122 -9.50 5.30 -6.16
N SER A 123 -8.49 5.66 -6.96
CA SER A 123 -7.27 6.28 -6.47
C SER A 123 -7.41 7.78 -6.19
N GLU A 124 -8.36 8.49 -6.83
CA GLU A 124 -8.50 9.96 -6.77
C GLU A 124 -8.69 10.49 -5.34
N GLY A 125 -9.39 9.74 -4.50
CA GLY A 125 -9.61 10.11 -3.08
C GLY A 125 -8.40 9.89 -2.17
N ILE A 126 -7.31 9.29 -2.67
CA ILE A 126 -6.12 8.96 -1.88
C ILE A 126 -5.01 9.95 -2.20
N GLN A 127 -4.40 10.55 -1.20
CA GLN A 127 -3.28 11.48 -1.39
C GLN A 127 -2.08 10.76 -2.03
N THR A 128 -1.36 11.47 -2.91
CA THR A 128 -0.21 10.96 -3.67
C THR A 128 0.85 10.32 -2.78
N ASP A 129 1.18 10.95 -1.67
CA ASP A 129 2.16 10.46 -0.71
C ASP A 129 1.71 9.19 0.05
N ARG A 130 0.40 8.93 0.13
CA ARG A 130 -0.10 7.66 0.65
C ARG A 130 0.09 6.51 -0.34
N ILE A 131 -0.08 6.79 -1.63
CA ILE A 131 0.23 5.80 -2.68
C ILE A 131 1.73 5.51 -2.71
N LEU A 132 2.58 6.53 -2.54
CA LEU A 132 4.04 6.34 -2.40
C LEU A 132 4.36 5.44 -1.20
N ASN A 133 3.77 5.72 -0.05
CA ASN A 133 3.98 4.90 1.15
C ASN A 133 3.48 3.45 0.97
N LEU A 134 2.37 3.24 0.24
CA LEU A 134 1.92 1.89 -0.15
C LEU A 134 3.01 1.16 -0.94
N ILE A 135 3.57 1.82 -1.95
CA ILE A 135 4.62 1.26 -2.80
C ILE A 135 5.85 0.90 -1.94
N ASP A 136 6.29 1.79 -1.04
CA ASP A 136 7.43 1.55 -0.16
C ASP A 136 7.21 0.33 0.75
N VAL A 137 6.04 0.22 1.38
CA VAL A 137 5.69 -0.91 2.26
C VAL A 137 5.66 -2.23 1.49
N LEU A 138 5.15 -2.22 0.26
CA LEU A 138 5.07 -3.40 -0.59
C LEU A 138 6.45 -3.79 -1.15
N ALA A 139 7.28 -2.82 -1.56
CA ALA A 139 8.66 -3.06 -2.00
C ALA A 139 9.53 -3.66 -0.88
N ASP A 140 9.37 -3.17 0.35
CA ASP A 140 9.99 -3.79 1.54
C ASP A 140 9.57 -5.25 1.72
N SER A 141 8.29 -5.55 1.47
CA SER A 141 7.75 -6.91 1.56
C SER A 141 8.29 -7.81 0.46
N GLU A 142 8.43 -7.29 -0.77
CA GLU A 142 9.06 -7.98 -1.91
C GLU A 142 10.51 -8.35 -1.59
N GLY A 143 11.29 -7.41 -1.07
CA GLY A 143 12.66 -7.65 -0.64
C GLY A 143 12.77 -8.77 0.41
N ARG A 144 11.82 -8.86 1.34
CA ARG A 144 11.75 -9.93 2.35
C ARG A 144 11.34 -11.26 1.76
N MET A 145 10.38 -11.28 0.83
CA MET A 145 9.91 -12.50 0.15
C MET A 145 11.01 -13.20 -0.63
N LYS A 146 11.97 -12.45 -1.18
CA LYS A 146 13.09 -12.99 -1.96
C LYS A 146 13.90 -14.04 -1.20
N TRP A 147 14.03 -13.91 0.12
CA TRP A 147 14.84 -14.78 0.97
C TRP A 147 14.00 -15.61 1.96
N ALA A 148 12.69 -15.47 1.93
CA ALA A 148 11.80 -16.11 2.89
C ALA A 148 11.44 -17.52 2.47
N SER A 149 11.40 -18.44 3.44
CA SER A 149 10.86 -19.79 3.25
C SER A 149 9.33 -19.78 3.06
N ASN A 150 8.64 -18.79 3.63
CA ASN A 150 7.19 -18.63 3.53
C ASN A 150 6.86 -17.28 2.87
N LYS A 151 6.89 -17.26 1.55
CA LYS A 151 6.58 -16.07 0.75
C LYS A 151 5.17 -15.53 1.03
N ARG A 152 4.19 -16.43 1.16
CA ARG A 152 2.79 -16.08 1.40
C ARG A 152 2.63 -15.24 2.68
N LEU A 153 3.23 -15.68 3.79
CA LEU A 153 3.17 -14.95 5.07
C LEU A 153 3.68 -13.52 4.94
N HIS A 154 4.81 -13.33 4.25
CA HIS A 154 5.39 -11.99 4.06
C HIS A 154 4.53 -11.11 3.17
N PHE A 155 3.89 -11.69 2.16
CA PHE A 155 2.95 -10.97 1.31
C PHE A 155 1.69 -10.54 2.09
N GLU A 156 1.05 -11.44 2.81
CA GLU A 156 -0.13 -11.15 3.65
C GLU A 156 0.16 -10.05 4.67
N ILE A 157 1.32 -10.14 5.38
CA ILE A 157 1.75 -9.09 6.32
C ILE A 157 1.98 -7.76 5.59
N GLY A 158 2.59 -7.79 4.40
CA GLY A 158 2.81 -6.61 3.57
C GLY A 158 1.51 -5.90 3.21
N ILE A 159 0.51 -6.66 2.76
CA ILE A 159 -0.81 -6.12 2.42
C ILE A 159 -1.51 -5.52 3.65
N ILE A 160 -1.49 -6.20 4.78
CA ILE A 160 -2.09 -5.67 6.02
C ILE A 160 -1.44 -4.33 6.40
N LYS A 161 -0.10 -4.25 6.39
CA LYS A 161 0.64 -3.01 6.67
C LYS A 161 0.34 -1.91 5.65
N ALA A 162 0.29 -2.26 4.37
CA ALA A 162 -0.04 -1.34 3.29
C ALA A 162 -1.44 -0.73 3.49
N ILE A 163 -2.44 -1.55 3.80
CA ILE A 163 -3.81 -1.07 4.07
C ILE A 163 -3.86 -0.24 5.37
N GLN A 164 -3.13 -0.64 6.42
CA GLN A 164 -3.04 0.15 7.66
C GLN A 164 -2.44 1.53 7.40
N SER A 165 -1.41 1.63 6.57
CA SER A 165 -0.76 2.90 6.26
C SER A 165 -1.68 3.91 5.55
N LEU A 166 -2.75 3.43 4.89
CA LEU A 166 -3.80 4.29 4.34
C LEU A 166 -4.71 4.90 5.42
N ASN A 167 -4.75 4.30 6.62
CA ASN A 167 -5.60 4.74 7.73
C ASN A 167 -4.86 5.65 8.72
N ASP A 168 -3.52 5.64 8.71
CA ASP A 168 -2.72 6.38 9.67
C ASP A 168 -2.97 7.89 9.54
N ALA A 169 -3.46 8.51 10.61
CA ALA A 169 -3.57 9.96 10.68
C ALA A 169 -2.16 10.56 10.76
N ARG A 170 -1.81 11.43 9.83
CA ARG A 170 -0.54 12.16 9.92
C ARG A 170 -0.60 13.18 11.04
N ILE A 171 0.51 13.36 11.70
CA ILE A 171 0.69 14.44 12.68
C ILE A 171 0.32 15.79 12.07
N SER A 172 0.66 16.02 10.79
CA SER A 172 0.27 17.24 10.05
C SER A 172 -1.25 17.40 9.90
N ASP A 173 -1.99 16.31 9.67
CA ASP A 173 -3.45 16.35 9.52
C ASP A 173 -4.11 16.56 10.87
N VAL A 174 -3.56 15.94 11.93
CA VAL A 174 -3.98 16.17 13.31
C VAL A 174 -3.71 17.62 13.73
N ILE A 175 -2.52 18.16 13.42
CA ILE A 175 -2.17 19.56 13.68
C ILE A 175 -3.12 20.52 12.94
N LYS A 176 -3.41 20.26 11.66
CA LYS A 176 -4.36 21.07 10.88
C LYS A 176 -5.78 20.98 11.44
N ALA A 177 -6.22 19.78 11.84
CA ALA A 177 -7.52 19.59 12.47
C ALA A 177 -7.61 20.34 13.81
N LEU A 178 -6.57 20.28 14.64
CA LEU A 178 -6.49 21.02 15.90
C LEU A 178 -6.39 22.53 15.67
N ALA A 179 -5.61 22.97 14.69
CA ALA A 179 -5.51 24.40 14.33
C ALA A 179 -6.80 24.94 13.70
N GLY A 180 -7.54 24.11 12.94
CA GLY A 180 -8.84 24.48 12.39
C GLY A 180 -10.00 24.41 13.39
N ALA A 181 -9.90 23.55 14.41
CA ALA A 181 -10.86 23.47 15.52
C ALA A 181 -10.62 24.55 16.60
N GLY A 182 -9.46 25.17 16.60
CA GLY A 182 -9.02 26.13 17.59
C GLY A 182 -9.05 27.55 17.08
N SER A 183 -10.24 28.13 16.87
CA SER A 183 -10.41 29.52 17.24
C SER A 183 -10.39 29.54 18.78
N LEU A 184 -9.20 29.72 19.35
CA LEU A 184 -9.00 29.92 20.79
C LEU A 184 -9.59 31.22 21.31
N SER A 185 -10.67 31.73 20.71
CA SER A 185 -11.37 32.93 21.13
C SER A 185 -12.45 32.71 22.21
N ASP A 186 -12.72 31.44 22.60
CA ASP A 186 -13.76 31.14 23.58
C ASP A 186 -13.25 30.48 24.88
N LEU A 187 -11.95 30.44 25.10
CA LEU A 187 -11.45 30.28 26.46
C LEU A 187 -11.51 31.65 27.17
N GLN A 188 -12.71 31.99 27.60
CA GLN A 188 -12.90 33.02 28.63
C GLN A 188 -11.97 32.64 29.79
N THR A 189 -11.00 33.52 30.03
CA THR A 189 -10.24 33.54 31.28
C THR A 189 -11.21 33.44 32.46
N PRO A 190 -11.08 32.48 33.35
CA PRO A 190 -11.83 32.51 34.63
C PRO A 190 -11.42 33.81 35.31
N SER A 191 -12.41 34.66 35.61
CA SER A 191 -12.22 35.85 36.43
C SER A 191 -11.38 35.51 37.64
N GLU A 192 -10.24 36.15 37.77
CA GLU A 192 -9.43 36.16 38.97
C GLU A 192 -10.29 36.69 40.14
N THR A 193 -10.71 35.80 41.00
CA THR A 193 -11.14 36.21 42.35
C THR A 193 -9.88 36.74 43.06
N PRO A 194 -9.94 37.92 43.70
CA PRO A 194 -8.79 38.49 44.40
C PRO A 194 -8.37 37.58 45.54
N HIS A 195 -7.21 36.95 45.38
CA HIS A 195 -6.55 36.28 46.50
C HIS A 195 -6.21 37.28 47.55
N SER A 196 -6.89 37.16 48.72
CA SER A 196 -6.48 37.75 49.97
C SER A 196 -5.06 37.32 50.33
N THR A 197 -4.16 38.29 50.47
CA THR A 197 -2.80 38.13 50.94
C THR A 197 -2.75 37.42 52.28
N PRO A 198 -1.99 36.35 52.46
CA PRO A 198 -1.79 35.75 53.78
C PRO A 198 -0.90 36.66 54.61
N THR A 199 -1.43 37.03 55.79
CA THR A 199 -0.72 37.77 56.85
C THR A 199 0.48 36.90 57.33
N PRO A 200 1.70 37.51 57.51
CA PRO A 200 2.83 36.75 58.02
C PRO A 200 2.61 36.27 59.46
N PRO A 201 3.10 35.07 59.82
CA PRO A 201 2.90 34.54 61.18
C PRO A 201 3.67 35.33 62.23
N VAL A 202 2.96 35.65 63.34
CA VAL A 202 3.49 36.29 64.52
C VAL A 202 4.52 35.33 65.17
N PRO A 203 5.73 35.78 65.61
CA PRO A 203 6.70 34.94 66.26
C PRO A 203 6.26 34.49 67.63
N VAL A 204 6.28 33.17 67.86
CA VAL A 204 5.99 32.57 69.19
C VAL A 204 7.23 32.75 70.11
N PRO A 205 7.06 33.23 71.34
CA PRO A 205 8.18 33.38 72.27
C PRO A 205 8.74 32.02 72.70
N VAL A 206 10.07 31.91 72.62
CA VAL A 206 10.84 30.76 73.11
C VAL A 206 10.85 30.75 74.58
N PRO A 207 10.49 29.63 75.30
CA PRO A 207 10.64 29.56 76.73
C PRO A 207 12.12 29.49 77.13
N ALA A 208 12.50 30.27 78.17
CA ALA A 208 13.82 30.33 78.81
C ALA A 208 14.21 29.01 79.47
N PRO A 209 15.52 28.61 79.48
CA PRO A 209 15.95 27.43 80.22
C PRO A 209 15.90 27.64 81.77
N ALA A 210 15.47 26.62 82.49
CA ALA A 210 15.46 26.60 83.95
C ALA A 210 16.90 26.48 84.48
N PRO A 211 17.19 27.16 85.62
CA PRO A 211 18.51 27.07 86.30
C PRO A 211 18.69 25.74 87.04
N ALA A 212 19.94 25.37 87.24
CA ALA A 212 20.55 24.19 87.76
C ALA A 212 20.02 23.67 89.14
#